data_0a2ff3e86a7ff56db9113dd19e491dca
#
_entry.id   0a2ff3e86a7ff56db9113dd19e491dca
#
_cell.length_a   1.000
_cell.length_b   1.000
_cell.length_c   1.000
_cell.angle_alpha   90.00
_cell.angle_beta   90.00
_cell.angle_gamma   90.00
#
_symmetry.space_group_name_H-M   'P 1'
#
loop_
_entity.id
_entity.type
_entity.pdbx_description
1 polymer ?
#
loop_
_entity_poly.entity_id
_entity_poly.type
_entity_poly.pdbx_seq_one_letter_code
_entity_poly.pdbx_strand_id
1 'polypeptide(L)'
;CASYFDFKDGEVTISDRFLKPKVEHYNYDYFANLNYTFDITKEVGNRVTSIVYNGKELDEDTTLTLVMNNYRASGAGGYEFYTECKVIKEILMEMPDIIIDYFKNNTNVTVDKSKYLTVLA
;
A
#
# COMPACT_ATOMS: atom_id res chain seq x y z
N CYS A 1 -6.22 0.98 3.47
CA CYS A 1 -6.66 0.79 2.06
C CYS A 1 -7.88 -0.12 1.97
N ALA A 2 -7.95 -1.23 2.72
CA ALA A 2 -9.12 -2.14 2.70
C ALA A 2 -10.44 -1.46 3.10
N SER A 3 -10.40 -0.38 3.85
CA SER A 3 -11.58 0.40 4.25
C SER A 3 -12.07 1.38 3.17
N TYR A 4 -11.34 1.50 2.05
CA TYR A 4 -11.66 2.46 0.98
C TYR A 4 -12.95 2.13 0.23
N PHE A 5 -13.38 0.87 0.28
CA PHE A 5 -14.51 0.36 -0.45
C PHE A 5 -15.67 0.01 0.49
N ASP A 6 -16.88 0.17 -0.01
CA ASP A 6 -18.11 -0.42 0.54
C ASP A 6 -18.63 -1.49 -0.42
N PHE A 7 -19.20 -2.56 0.14
CA PHE A 7 -19.87 -3.62 -0.60
C PHE A 7 -21.34 -3.67 -0.15
N LYS A 8 -22.25 -3.29 -1.04
CA LYS A 8 -23.68 -3.24 -0.77
C LYS A 8 -24.46 -3.75 -1.96
N ASP A 9 -25.45 -4.57 -1.71
CA ASP A 9 -26.37 -5.11 -2.75
C ASP A 9 -25.65 -5.78 -3.93
N GLY A 10 -24.50 -6.41 -3.67
CA GLY A 10 -23.67 -7.05 -4.69
C GLY A 10 -22.79 -6.11 -5.51
N GLU A 11 -22.74 -4.82 -5.17
CA GLU A 11 -21.93 -3.83 -5.86
C GLU A 11 -20.79 -3.28 -4.97
N VAL A 12 -19.66 -3.05 -5.61
CA VAL A 12 -18.47 -2.42 -4.99
C VAL A 12 -18.50 -0.93 -5.29
N THR A 13 -18.48 -0.10 -4.25
CA THR A 13 -18.45 1.35 -4.35
C THR A 13 -17.33 1.94 -3.50
N ILE A 14 -16.97 3.20 -3.74
CA ILE A 14 -16.06 3.92 -2.85
C ILE A 14 -16.84 4.32 -1.60
N SER A 15 -16.27 4.07 -0.42
CA SER A 15 -16.89 4.40 0.85
C SER A 15 -17.12 5.91 1.00
N ASP A 16 -18.28 6.30 1.48
CA ASP A 16 -18.65 7.70 1.76
C ASP A 16 -17.63 8.40 2.68
N ARG A 17 -16.92 7.65 3.53
CA ARG A 17 -15.85 8.19 4.38
C ARG A 17 -14.70 8.82 3.61
N PHE A 18 -14.51 8.43 2.34
CA PHE A 18 -13.48 8.96 1.47
C PHE A 18 -14.02 9.97 0.44
N LEU A 19 -15.32 10.17 0.43
CA LEU A 19 -16.00 11.12 -0.46
C LEU A 19 -16.40 12.42 0.26
N LYS A 20 -16.66 12.36 1.58
CA LYS A 20 -17.18 13.51 2.39
C LYS A 20 -16.56 13.56 3.79
N PRO A 21 -15.50 14.36 4.06
CA PRO A 21 -14.74 15.14 3.06
C PRO A 21 -13.99 14.26 2.09
N LYS A 22 -13.77 14.77 0.88
CA LYS A 22 -13.03 14.03 -0.14
C LYS A 22 -11.61 13.74 0.32
N VAL A 23 -11.23 12.47 0.32
CA VAL A 23 -9.84 12.04 0.51
C VAL A 23 -9.20 11.86 -0.84
N GLU A 24 -8.01 12.44 -1.03
CA GLU A 24 -7.31 12.38 -2.30
C GLU A 24 -6.83 10.94 -2.60
N HIS A 25 -7.06 10.49 -3.83
CA HIS A 25 -6.79 9.12 -4.24
C HIS A 25 -5.30 8.72 -4.16
N TYR A 26 -4.38 9.68 -4.19
CA TYR A 26 -2.95 9.41 -3.98
C TYR A 26 -2.62 8.97 -2.55
N ASN A 27 -3.57 9.06 -1.63
CA ASN A 27 -3.44 8.49 -0.28
C ASN A 27 -3.79 6.99 -0.22
N TYR A 28 -4.24 6.39 -1.33
CA TYR A 28 -4.42 4.95 -1.43
C TYR A 28 -3.07 4.29 -1.74
N ASP A 29 -2.49 3.61 -0.77
CA ASP A 29 -1.21 2.92 -0.92
C ASP A 29 -1.36 1.52 -1.53
N TYR A 30 -0.39 1.14 -2.32
CA TYR A 30 -0.26 -0.16 -2.94
C TYR A 30 1.12 -0.73 -2.62
N PHE A 31 1.18 -1.98 -2.15
CA PHE A 31 2.44 -2.62 -1.79
C PHE A 31 2.94 -3.48 -2.94
N ALA A 32 4.18 -3.24 -3.37
CA ALA A 32 4.91 -4.14 -4.26
C ALA A 32 5.65 -5.21 -3.45
N ASN A 33 5.89 -6.37 -4.06
CA ASN A 33 6.57 -7.52 -3.47
C ASN A 33 5.88 -8.16 -2.26
N LEU A 34 4.62 -7.82 -2.05
CA LEU A 34 3.80 -8.36 -0.97
C LEU A 34 2.46 -8.81 -1.57
N ASN A 35 2.15 -10.10 -1.53
CA ASN A 35 0.84 -10.57 -1.96
C ASN A 35 -0.13 -10.46 -0.80
N TYR A 36 -1.25 -9.78 -0.99
CA TYR A 36 -2.22 -9.57 0.07
C TYR A 36 -3.64 -9.60 -0.44
N THR A 37 -4.56 -10.02 0.42
CA THR A 37 -5.96 -10.21 0.07
C THR A 37 -6.85 -9.37 0.97
N PHE A 38 -7.76 -8.62 0.36
CA PHE A 38 -8.87 -7.96 1.02
C PHE A 38 -10.17 -8.71 0.74
N ASP A 39 -10.93 -9.01 1.77
CA ASP A 39 -12.30 -9.47 1.69
C ASP A 39 -13.22 -8.30 2.12
N ILE A 40 -13.76 -7.59 1.14
CA ILE A 40 -14.58 -6.39 1.38
C ILE A 40 -16.02 -6.72 1.78
N THR A 41 -16.42 -7.99 1.79
CA THR A 41 -17.69 -8.43 2.37
C THR A 41 -17.67 -8.40 3.89
N LYS A 42 -16.45 -8.38 4.49
CA LYS A 42 -16.25 -8.31 5.92
C LYS A 42 -16.33 -6.88 6.44
N GLU A 43 -16.52 -6.75 7.73
CA GLU A 43 -16.48 -5.46 8.41
C GLU A 43 -15.10 -4.80 8.32
N VAL A 44 -15.08 -3.48 8.28
CA VAL A 44 -13.85 -2.69 8.32
C VAL A 44 -13.05 -3.01 9.58
N GLY A 45 -11.77 -3.28 9.42
CA GLY A 45 -10.88 -3.78 10.47
C GLY A 45 -10.59 -5.28 10.36
N ASN A 46 -11.47 -6.07 9.72
CA ASN A 46 -11.32 -7.51 9.55
C ASN A 46 -11.16 -7.93 8.07
N ARG A 47 -10.88 -6.97 7.18
CA ARG A 47 -10.85 -7.19 5.73
C ARG A 47 -9.56 -7.75 5.18
N VAL A 48 -8.43 -7.54 5.86
CA VAL A 48 -7.16 -8.13 5.46
C VAL A 48 -7.15 -9.59 5.88
N THR A 49 -7.21 -10.51 4.94
CA THR A 49 -7.38 -11.94 5.21
C THR A 49 -6.15 -12.78 4.98
N SER A 50 -5.19 -12.28 4.21
CA SER A 50 -3.92 -12.94 3.95
C SER A 50 -2.86 -11.93 3.59
N ILE A 51 -1.65 -12.12 4.08
CA ILE A 51 -0.45 -11.39 3.69
C ILE A 51 0.67 -12.40 3.48
N VAL A 52 1.19 -12.47 2.25
CA VAL A 52 2.25 -13.42 1.87
C VAL A 52 3.48 -12.67 1.37
N TYR A 53 4.63 -12.96 1.95
CA TYR A 53 5.92 -12.42 1.54
C TYR A 53 6.90 -13.57 1.24
N ASN A 54 7.52 -13.54 0.06
CA ASN A 54 8.43 -14.59 -0.40
C ASN A 54 7.83 -16.01 -0.30
N GLY A 55 6.52 -16.14 -0.62
CA GLY A 55 5.82 -17.43 -0.62
C GLY A 55 5.45 -17.95 0.78
N LYS A 56 5.67 -17.18 1.83
CA LYS A 56 5.31 -17.53 3.22
C LYS A 56 4.26 -16.57 3.75
N GLU A 57 3.20 -17.10 4.33
CA GLU A 57 2.22 -16.32 5.05
C GLU A 57 2.85 -15.66 6.28
N LEU A 58 2.57 -14.38 6.48
CA LEU A 58 3.09 -13.62 7.60
C LEU A 58 2.18 -13.76 8.81
N ASP A 59 2.80 -13.85 9.98
CA ASP A 59 2.16 -13.71 11.28
C ASP A 59 2.32 -12.28 11.82
N GLU A 60 1.61 -11.97 12.90
CA GLU A 60 1.63 -10.64 13.52
C GLU A 60 2.98 -10.25 14.11
N ASP A 61 3.83 -11.22 14.42
CA ASP A 61 5.16 -11.00 14.99
C ASP A 61 6.24 -10.75 13.91
N THR A 62 5.89 -10.92 12.63
CA THR A 62 6.85 -10.75 11.53
C THR A 62 7.18 -9.28 11.31
N THR A 63 8.45 -8.93 11.41
CA THR A 63 8.96 -7.59 11.11
C THR A 63 9.48 -7.51 9.67
N LEU A 64 8.99 -6.54 8.92
CA LEU A 64 9.44 -6.24 7.55
C LEU A 64 10.09 -4.86 7.49
N THR A 65 10.98 -4.67 6.51
CA THR A 65 11.49 -3.35 6.15
C THR A 65 10.67 -2.79 4.99
N LEU A 66 10.06 -1.64 5.20
CA LEU A 66 9.27 -0.95 4.20
C LEU A 66 10.03 0.26 3.66
N VAL A 67 10.02 0.43 2.34
CA VAL A 67 10.54 1.62 1.65
C VAL A 67 9.36 2.50 1.26
N MET A 68 9.45 3.77 1.57
CA MET A 68 8.41 4.76 1.25
C MET A 68 9.03 6.15 1.02
N ASN A 69 8.24 7.08 0.46
CA ASN A 69 8.65 8.46 0.35
C ASN A 69 8.52 9.20 1.71
N ASN A 70 9.15 10.37 1.81
CA ASN A 70 9.14 11.19 3.03
C ASN A 70 7.72 11.65 3.42
N TYR A 71 6.84 11.94 2.44
CA TYR A 71 5.46 12.31 2.71
C TYR A 71 4.73 11.22 3.50
N ARG A 72 4.88 9.97 3.07
CA ARG A 72 4.25 8.84 3.76
C ARG A 72 4.92 8.56 5.12
N ALA A 73 6.25 8.64 5.18
CA ALA A 73 7.01 8.43 6.42
C ALA A 73 6.67 9.46 7.51
N SER A 74 6.24 10.67 7.13
CA SER A 74 5.77 11.69 8.07
C SER A 74 4.35 11.42 8.63
N GLY A 75 3.72 10.32 8.25
CA GLY A 75 2.36 9.96 8.67
C GLY A 75 1.25 10.64 7.87
N ALA A 76 1.59 11.43 6.86
CA ALA A 76 0.62 12.18 6.08
C ALA A 76 -0.39 11.28 5.34
N GLY A 77 -1.60 11.79 5.14
CA GLY A 77 -2.67 11.09 4.44
C GLY A 77 -3.36 9.99 5.26
N GLY A 78 -3.31 10.05 6.60
CA GLY A 78 -3.98 9.10 7.49
C GLY A 78 -3.12 7.89 7.85
N TYR A 79 -1.79 8.03 7.78
CA TYR A 79 -0.83 6.96 8.07
C TYR A 79 0.08 7.32 9.26
N GLU A 80 -0.47 7.95 10.28
CA GLU A 80 0.25 8.44 11.46
C GLU A 80 1.08 7.36 12.15
N PHE A 81 0.63 6.11 12.10
CA PHE A 81 1.34 4.97 12.69
C PHE A 81 2.76 4.76 12.14
N TYR A 82 3.07 5.23 10.93
CA TYR A 82 4.44 5.14 10.40
C TYR A 82 5.44 5.99 11.18
N THR A 83 4.98 7.05 11.86
CA THR A 83 5.85 7.91 12.68
C THR A 83 6.42 7.18 13.91
N GLU A 84 5.77 6.11 14.34
CA GLU A 84 6.20 5.27 15.46
C GLU A 84 7.18 4.16 15.03
N CYS A 85 7.33 3.94 13.70
CA CYS A 85 8.21 2.92 13.18
C CYS A 85 9.68 3.36 13.26
N LYS A 86 10.57 2.39 13.53
CA LYS A 86 12.01 2.65 13.55
C LYS A 86 12.52 2.97 12.15
N VAL A 87 13.08 4.16 11.97
CA VAL A 87 13.82 4.52 10.76
C VAL A 87 15.15 3.78 10.73
N ILE A 88 15.36 2.96 9.70
CA ILE A 88 16.59 2.18 9.50
C ILE A 88 17.59 2.96 8.66
N LYS A 89 17.09 3.66 7.63
CA LYS A 89 17.92 4.40 6.69
C LYS A 89 17.11 5.52 6.04
N GLU A 90 17.72 6.68 5.91
CA GLU A 90 17.24 7.77 5.06
C GLU A 90 18.07 7.87 3.79
N ILE A 91 17.41 8.04 2.65
CA ILE A 91 18.05 8.26 1.35
C ILE A 91 17.72 9.69 0.95
N LEU A 92 18.73 10.57 1.04
CA LEU A 92 18.60 12.00 0.76
C LEU A 92 18.71 12.27 -0.76
N MET A 93 17.77 11.73 -1.51
CA MET A 93 17.63 11.96 -2.95
C MET A 93 16.17 12.27 -3.29
N GLU A 94 15.98 13.21 -4.18
CA GLU A 94 14.66 13.51 -4.72
C GLU A 94 14.15 12.36 -5.59
N MET A 95 12.84 12.07 -5.53
CA MET A 95 12.24 10.98 -6.31
C MET A 95 12.51 11.09 -7.81
N PRO A 96 12.45 12.28 -8.45
CA PRO A 96 12.80 12.40 -9.86
C PRO A 96 14.23 11.98 -10.15
N ASP A 97 15.19 12.30 -9.29
CA ASP A 97 16.59 11.93 -9.49
C ASP A 97 16.80 10.42 -9.40
N ILE A 98 16.12 9.77 -8.45
CA ILE A 98 16.14 8.30 -8.35
C ILE A 98 15.61 7.65 -9.63
N ILE A 99 14.51 8.16 -10.16
CA ILE A 99 13.89 7.66 -11.40
C ILE A 99 14.82 7.89 -12.59
N ILE A 100 15.42 9.07 -12.71
CA ILE A 100 16.37 9.41 -13.77
C ILE A 100 17.59 8.48 -13.72
N ASP A 101 18.16 8.27 -12.54
CA ASP A 101 19.31 7.41 -12.36
C ASP A 101 18.97 5.95 -12.68
N TYR A 102 17.77 5.50 -12.33
CA TYR A 102 17.31 4.17 -12.71
C TYR A 102 17.29 3.98 -14.22
N PHE A 103 16.70 4.92 -14.97
CA PHE A 103 16.62 4.84 -16.43
C PHE A 103 17.97 5.05 -17.11
N LYS A 104 18.89 5.83 -16.55
CA LYS A 104 20.26 5.95 -17.06
C LYS A 104 21.04 4.64 -16.96
N ASN A 105 20.81 3.88 -15.88
CA ASN A 105 21.52 2.65 -15.60
C ASN A 105 20.84 1.40 -16.16
N ASN A 106 19.59 1.50 -16.60
CA ASN A 106 18.78 0.40 -17.13
C ASN A 106 18.21 0.79 -18.50
N THR A 107 18.92 0.44 -19.57
CA THR A 107 18.52 0.76 -20.95
C THR A 107 17.30 -0.02 -21.43
N ASN A 108 17.06 -1.20 -20.85
CA ASN A 108 15.89 -2.03 -21.13
C ASN A 108 15.08 -2.20 -19.85
N VAL A 109 13.94 -1.52 -19.77
CA VAL A 109 13.03 -1.59 -18.62
C VAL A 109 11.83 -2.42 -19.01
N THR A 110 11.56 -3.47 -18.23
CA THR A 110 10.34 -4.29 -18.35
C THR A 110 9.39 -3.91 -17.24
N VAL A 111 8.13 -3.68 -17.59
CA VAL A 111 7.08 -3.38 -16.60
C VAL A 111 6.76 -4.65 -15.81
N ASP A 112 6.80 -4.56 -14.49
CA ASP A 112 6.27 -5.59 -13.62
C ASP A 112 4.73 -5.64 -13.76
N LYS A 113 4.21 -6.77 -14.23
CA LYS A 113 2.78 -7.03 -14.39
C LYS A 113 2.21 -7.90 -13.28
N SER A 114 2.96 -8.13 -12.22
CA SER A 114 2.52 -8.91 -11.06
C SER A 114 1.31 -8.26 -10.40
N LYS A 115 0.35 -9.10 -10.01
CA LYS A 115 -0.81 -8.68 -9.24
C LYS A 115 -0.56 -9.01 -7.78
N TYR A 116 -0.27 -8.00 -6.98
CA TYR A 116 0.03 -8.19 -5.57
C TYR A 116 -1.22 -8.15 -4.69
N LEU A 117 -2.26 -7.42 -5.10
CA LEU A 117 -3.53 -7.31 -4.39
C LEU A 117 -4.60 -8.19 -5.01
N THR A 118 -5.27 -8.99 -4.17
CA THR A 118 -6.52 -9.69 -4.48
C THR A 118 -7.66 -9.07 -3.68
N VAL A 119 -8.77 -8.77 -4.32
CA VAL A 119 -9.99 -8.28 -3.66
C VAL A 119 -11.09 -9.30 -3.86
N LEU A 120 -11.66 -9.76 -2.74
CA LEU A 120 -12.83 -10.62 -2.69
C LEU A 120 -14.06 -9.76 -2.39
N ALA A 121 -15.13 -9.98 -3.16
CA ALA A 121 -16.40 -9.28 -3.04
C ALA A 121 -17.58 -10.23 -3.28
#